data_43dd8f876cdb19226089f69db609924b
#
_entry.id   43dd8f876cdb19226089f69db609924b
#
_cell.length_a   1.000
_cell.length_b   1.000
_cell.length_c   1.000
_cell.angle_alpha   90.00
_cell.angle_beta   90.00
_cell.angle_gamma   90.00
#
_symmetry.space_group_name_H-M   'P 1'
#
loop_
_entity.id
_entity.type
_entity.pdbx_description
1 polymer ?
#
loop_
_entity_poly.entity_id
_entity_poly.type
_entity_poly.pdbx_seq_one_letter_code
_entity_poly.pdbx_strand_id
1 'polypeptide(L)'
;VCPHFGQCGGCTYQNLPYEEQLAMKESQIKKMMDEAVNGKYVWEGVKPSPVKQAYRNKMEFSFGDEYKDGPIALGMHKRGSFHDIVNVTDCQIVDEDYRKILDCTLEAARESGLLYYHRMKHTGYFRHLLVRKAVKTEEILVDLVTTTETDAQAFLDTWVKKLLELELDGKMAGILHTKN
;
A
#
# COMPACT_ATOMS: atom_id res chain seq x y z
N VAL A 1 -14.81 -7.98 -5.01
CA VAL A 1 -14.36 -6.60 -5.26
C VAL A 1 -13.93 -6.00 -3.93
N CYS A 2 -12.82 -5.30 -3.90
CA CYS A 2 -12.32 -4.62 -2.71
C CYS A 2 -13.34 -3.58 -2.21
N PRO A 3 -13.63 -3.49 -0.90
CA PRO A 3 -14.59 -2.54 -0.36
C PRO A 3 -14.21 -1.07 -0.61
N HIS A 4 -12.91 -0.81 -0.79
CA HIS A 4 -12.38 0.54 -1.07
C HIS A 4 -12.34 0.90 -2.55
N PHE A 5 -12.78 0.00 -3.45
CA PHE A 5 -12.78 0.28 -4.89
C PHE A 5 -13.66 1.48 -5.24
N GLY A 6 -13.14 2.38 -6.06
CA GLY A 6 -13.83 3.63 -6.42
C GLY A 6 -13.46 4.82 -5.52
N GLN A 7 -13.15 4.59 -4.25
CA GLN A 7 -12.64 5.62 -3.33
C GLN A 7 -11.11 5.65 -3.31
N CYS A 8 -10.47 4.49 -3.11
CA CYS A 8 -9.03 4.34 -3.12
C CYS A 8 -8.46 4.53 -4.54
N GLY A 9 -7.38 5.30 -4.68
CA GLY A 9 -6.68 5.54 -5.95
C GLY A 9 -5.81 4.38 -6.43
N GLY A 10 -5.65 3.31 -5.63
CA GLY A 10 -4.68 2.24 -5.88
C GLY A 10 -5.04 1.27 -7.01
N CYS A 11 -6.33 1.09 -7.34
CA CYS A 11 -6.78 0.11 -8.34
C CYS A 11 -7.69 0.76 -9.39
N THR A 12 -7.48 0.40 -10.67
CA THR A 12 -8.24 0.95 -11.79
C THR A 12 -9.32 -0.01 -12.31
N TYR A 13 -9.04 -1.32 -12.34
CA TYR A 13 -9.86 -2.32 -13.05
C TYR A 13 -10.41 -3.43 -12.18
N GLN A 14 -10.35 -3.29 -10.84
CA GLN A 14 -10.73 -4.38 -9.94
C GLN A 14 -12.24 -4.71 -9.95
N ASN A 15 -13.05 -3.83 -10.51
CA ASN A 15 -14.48 -4.08 -10.75
C ASN A 15 -14.78 -4.95 -11.97
N LEU A 16 -13.78 -5.18 -12.85
CA LEU A 16 -13.93 -6.08 -13.98
C LEU A 16 -13.54 -7.50 -13.59
N PRO A 17 -14.24 -8.54 -14.08
CA PRO A 17 -13.76 -9.91 -14.03
C PRO A 17 -12.34 -10.02 -14.59
N TYR A 18 -11.53 -10.90 -14.01
CA TYR A 18 -10.11 -10.99 -14.40
C TYR A 18 -9.91 -11.33 -15.87
N GLU A 19 -10.75 -12.17 -16.41
CA GLU A 19 -10.76 -12.57 -17.82
C GLU A 19 -11.03 -11.37 -18.75
N GLU A 20 -11.91 -10.46 -18.35
CA GLU A 20 -12.17 -9.22 -19.08
C GLU A 20 -10.99 -8.24 -18.98
N GLN A 21 -10.29 -8.19 -17.82
CA GLN A 21 -9.06 -7.42 -17.67
C GLN A 21 -7.97 -7.91 -18.62
N LEU A 22 -7.82 -9.24 -18.78
CA LEU A 22 -6.87 -9.84 -19.72
C LEU A 22 -7.23 -9.51 -21.15
N ALA A 23 -8.49 -9.74 -21.55
CA ALA A 23 -8.97 -9.48 -22.90
C ALA A 23 -8.80 -7.99 -23.30
N MET A 24 -9.11 -7.07 -22.39
CA MET A 24 -8.91 -5.64 -22.61
C MET A 24 -7.42 -5.30 -22.83
N LYS A 25 -6.54 -5.80 -21.97
CA LYS A 25 -5.10 -5.57 -22.11
C LYS A 25 -4.53 -6.20 -23.37
N GLU A 26 -4.97 -7.41 -23.71
CA GLU A 26 -4.60 -8.09 -24.94
C GLU A 26 -4.98 -7.26 -26.17
N SER A 27 -6.21 -6.81 -26.24
CA SER A 27 -6.71 -5.98 -27.34
C SER A 27 -5.89 -4.69 -27.51
N GLN A 28 -5.58 -4.01 -26.40
CA GLN A 28 -4.78 -2.78 -26.42
C GLN A 28 -3.37 -3.02 -26.93
N ILE A 29 -2.68 -4.02 -26.38
CA ILE A 29 -1.28 -4.31 -26.78
C ILE A 29 -1.21 -4.84 -28.19
N LYS A 30 -2.14 -5.74 -28.58
CA LYS A 30 -2.19 -6.26 -29.94
C LYS A 30 -2.39 -5.14 -30.96
N LYS A 31 -3.29 -4.19 -30.70
CA LYS A 31 -3.48 -3.02 -31.58
C LYS A 31 -2.17 -2.22 -31.73
N MET A 32 -1.49 -1.91 -30.63
CA MET A 32 -0.21 -1.19 -30.67
C MET A 32 0.85 -1.96 -31.45
N MET A 33 0.93 -3.28 -31.30
CA MET A 33 1.86 -4.13 -32.03
C MET A 33 1.54 -4.18 -33.53
N ASP A 34 0.26 -4.31 -33.90
CA ASP A 34 -0.20 -4.32 -35.30
C ASP A 34 0.14 -3.00 -36.02
N GLU A 35 0.11 -1.88 -35.31
CA GLU A 35 0.48 -0.55 -35.84
C GLU A 35 2.00 -0.36 -35.95
N ALA A 36 2.78 -0.92 -35.00
CA ALA A 36 4.21 -0.69 -34.92
C ALA A 36 5.06 -1.67 -35.73
N VAL A 37 4.57 -2.90 -35.95
CA VAL A 37 5.32 -3.96 -36.62
C VAL A 37 4.97 -4.04 -38.10
N ASN A 38 5.95 -3.71 -38.96
CA ASN A 38 5.83 -3.92 -40.40
C ASN A 38 6.14 -5.37 -40.76
N GLY A 39 5.11 -6.19 -40.98
CA GLY A 39 5.26 -7.58 -41.41
C GLY A 39 4.45 -8.56 -40.57
N LYS A 40 4.70 -9.85 -40.80
CA LYS A 40 4.04 -10.93 -40.07
C LYS A 40 4.77 -11.21 -38.76
N TYR A 41 4.04 -11.33 -37.67
CA TYR A 41 4.54 -11.79 -36.39
C TYR A 41 3.58 -12.81 -35.75
N VAL A 42 4.10 -13.60 -34.82
CA VAL A 42 3.27 -14.55 -34.05
C VAL A 42 2.78 -13.87 -32.79
N TRP A 43 1.49 -13.84 -32.62
CA TRP A 43 0.87 -13.37 -31.38
C TRP A 43 0.62 -14.56 -30.45
N GLU A 44 1.32 -14.62 -29.33
CA GLU A 44 1.22 -15.72 -28.35
C GLU A 44 0.16 -15.47 -27.27
N GLY A 45 -0.52 -14.34 -27.31
CA GLY A 45 -1.52 -13.95 -26.32
C GLY A 45 -0.94 -13.28 -25.08
N VAL A 46 -1.77 -13.09 -24.07
CA VAL A 46 -1.39 -12.52 -22.76
C VAL A 46 -1.33 -13.61 -21.71
N LYS A 47 -0.16 -13.81 -21.12
CA LYS A 47 0.02 -14.77 -20.04
C LYS A 47 -0.68 -14.29 -18.76
N PRO A 48 -1.65 -15.04 -18.19
CA PRO A 48 -2.32 -14.64 -16.97
C PRO A 48 -1.40 -14.74 -15.75
N SER A 49 -1.71 -13.96 -14.71
CA SER A 49 -1.07 -14.12 -13.40
C SER A 49 -1.56 -15.42 -12.73
N PRO A 50 -0.68 -16.18 -12.08
CA PRO A 50 -1.09 -17.35 -11.33
C PRO A 50 -1.96 -17.01 -10.11
N VAL A 51 -1.86 -15.79 -9.59
CA VAL A 51 -2.67 -15.29 -8.47
C VAL A 51 -3.36 -13.99 -8.84
N LYS A 52 -4.64 -13.87 -8.50
CA LYS A 52 -5.48 -12.71 -8.83
C LYS A 52 -5.57 -11.68 -7.69
N GLN A 53 -5.30 -12.11 -6.46
CA GLN A 53 -5.31 -11.30 -5.22
C GLN A 53 -4.03 -11.56 -4.44
N ALA A 54 -3.74 -10.71 -3.44
CA ALA A 54 -2.57 -10.84 -2.58
C ALA A 54 -1.22 -10.98 -3.34
N TYR A 55 -1.14 -10.41 -4.54
CA TYR A 55 0.05 -10.52 -5.41
C TYR A 55 1.08 -9.42 -5.17
N ARG A 56 0.70 -8.36 -4.45
CA ARG A 56 1.56 -7.20 -4.24
C ARG A 56 2.55 -7.46 -3.12
N ASN A 57 3.82 -7.37 -3.42
CA ASN A 57 4.92 -7.66 -2.48
C ASN A 57 5.66 -6.42 -1.96
N LYS A 58 5.20 -5.22 -2.34
CA LYS A 58 5.67 -3.93 -1.81
C LYS A 58 4.52 -2.95 -1.80
N MET A 59 4.25 -2.36 -0.64
CA MET A 59 3.33 -1.24 -0.50
C MET A 59 3.95 -0.12 0.31
N GLU A 60 3.62 1.10 -0.08
CA GLU A 60 3.91 2.32 0.65
C GLU A 60 2.57 2.99 0.95
N PHE A 61 2.23 3.02 2.22
CA PHE A 61 1.03 3.66 2.73
C PHE A 61 1.37 5.06 3.21
N SER A 62 0.48 6.01 2.99
CA SER A 62 0.66 7.40 3.43
C SER A 62 -0.14 7.66 4.69
N PHE A 63 0.46 8.41 5.62
CA PHE A 63 -0.29 9.04 6.71
C PHE A 63 -0.94 10.33 6.22
N GLY A 64 -2.11 10.63 6.76
CA GLY A 64 -2.88 11.82 6.46
C GLY A 64 -4.13 11.91 7.30
N ASP A 65 -5.16 12.54 6.79
CA ASP A 65 -6.51 12.55 7.34
C ASP A 65 -7.51 11.94 6.35
N GLU A 66 -8.60 11.41 6.86
CA GLU A 66 -9.68 10.82 6.03
C GLU A 66 -10.43 11.92 5.27
N TYR A 67 -10.52 13.08 5.86
CA TYR A 67 -11.09 14.32 5.34
C TYR A 67 -10.44 15.48 6.10
N LYS A 68 -10.49 16.67 5.53
CA LYS A 68 -9.85 17.87 6.10
C LYS A 68 -10.14 18.02 7.61
N ASP A 69 -9.07 18.09 8.39
CA ASP A 69 -9.08 18.18 9.85
C ASP A 69 -9.76 16.97 10.54
N GLY A 70 -9.86 15.82 9.86
CA GLY A 70 -10.41 14.57 10.37
C GLY A 70 -9.40 13.75 11.19
N PRO A 71 -9.78 12.52 11.56
CA PRO A 71 -8.90 11.63 12.31
C PRO A 71 -7.68 11.20 11.45
N ILE A 72 -6.59 10.88 12.14
CA ILE A 72 -5.41 10.32 11.46
C ILE A 72 -5.77 9.03 10.73
N ALA A 73 -5.34 8.95 9.50
CA ALA A 73 -5.53 7.83 8.59
C ALA A 73 -4.18 7.30 8.11
N LEU A 74 -4.14 6.01 7.79
CA LEU A 74 -2.99 5.36 7.18
C LEU A 74 -3.49 4.46 6.04
N GLY A 75 -3.05 4.75 4.82
CA GLY A 75 -3.53 4.00 3.68
C GLY A 75 -3.12 4.60 2.34
N MET A 76 -4.08 4.67 1.43
CA MET A 76 -3.85 5.14 0.05
C MET A 76 -4.58 6.46 -0.19
N HIS A 77 -4.00 7.29 -1.06
CA HIS A 77 -4.67 8.52 -1.48
C HIS A 77 -6.05 8.21 -2.11
N LYS A 78 -7.03 9.01 -1.72
CA LYS A 78 -8.36 8.96 -2.30
C LYS A 78 -8.31 9.35 -3.77
N ARG A 79 -9.08 8.67 -4.59
CA ARG A 79 -9.17 8.96 -6.03
C ARG A 79 -9.61 10.40 -6.25
N GLY A 80 -8.82 11.16 -7.01
CA GLY A 80 -9.10 12.57 -7.31
C GLY A 80 -8.79 13.55 -6.16
N SER A 81 -8.22 13.08 -5.04
CA SER A 81 -7.73 13.93 -3.96
C SER A 81 -6.23 13.75 -3.74
N PHE A 82 -5.52 14.85 -3.49
CA PHE A 82 -4.11 14.84 -3.11
C PHE A 82 -3.89 14.83 -1.59
N HIS A 83 -4.94 15.04 -0.82
CA HIS A 83 -4.86 15.22 0.63
C HIS A 83 -5.50 14.06 1.39
N ASP A 84 -6.71 13.66 1.00
CA ASP A 84 -7.48 12.67 1.74
C ASP A 84 -6.86 11.27 1.61
N ILE A 85 -6.76 10.57 2.74
CA ILE A 85 -6.27 9.20 2.81
C ILE A 85 -7.43 8.26 3.13
N VAL A 86 -7.54 7.19 2.36
CA VAL A 86 -8.47 6.10 2.63
C VAL A 86 -7.76 5.02 3.44
N ASN A 87 -8.25 4.70 4.62
CA ASN A 87 -7.78 3.53 5.38
C ASN A 87 -8.07 2.26 4.57
N VAL A 88 -7.06 1.44 4.32
CA VAL A 88 -7.16 0.29 3.41
C VAL A 88 -6.82 -1.03 4.11
N THR A 89 -7.29 -1.19 5.35
CA THR A 89 -7.07 -2.39 6.17
C THR A 89 -7.64 -3.67 5.54
N ASP A 90 -8.60 -3.54 4.61
CA ASP A 90 -9.18 -4.66 3.82
C ASP A 90 -8.66 -4.74 2.38
N CYS A 91 -7.46 -4.22 2.11
CA CYS A 91 -6.89 -4.20 0.77
C CYS A 91 -6.72 -5.61 0.21
N GLN A 92 -7.30 -5.87 -0.99
CA GLN A 92 -7.33 -7.20 -1.61
C GLN A 92 -6.07 -7.54 -2.43
N ILE A 93 -5.22 -6.56 -2.75
CA ILE A 93 -4.02 -6.80 -3.55
C ILE A 93 -2.79 -7.15 -2.71
N VAL A 94 -2.84 -6.94 -1.39
CA VAL A 94 -1.83 -7.39 -0.42
C VAL A 94 -2.36 -8.54 0.41
N ASP A 95 -1.46 -9.33 0.99
CA ASP A 95 -1.84 -10.42 1.87
C ASP A 95 -2.23 -9.94 3.29
N GLU A 96 -2.61 -10.89 4.13
CA GLU A 96 -3.09 -10.66 5.50
C GLU A 96 -2.04 -9.96 6.38
N ASP A 97 -0.76 -10.30 6.21
CA ASP A 97 0.32 -9.72 7.01
C ASP A 97 0.40 -8.20 6.86
N TYR A 98 0.23 -7.71 5.60
CA TYR A 98 0.20 -6.25 5.34
C TYR A 98 -0.96 -5.57 6.04
N ARG A 99 -2.13 -6.21 6.06
CA ARG A 99 -3.33 -5.66 6.69
C ARG A 99 -3.16 -5.58 8.20
N LYS A 100 -2.63 -6.63 8.83
CA LYS A 100 -2.31 -6.66 10.26
C LYS A 100 -1.28 -5.60 10.65
N ILE A 101 -0.21 -5.46 9.87
CA ILE A 101 0.84 -4.45 10.10
C ILE A 101 0.28 -3.04 9.95
N LEU A 102 -0.56 -2.81 8.91
CA LEU A 102 -1.19 -1.51 8.66
C LEU A 102 -2.10 -1.11 9.82
N ASP A 103 -2.97 -2.02 10.25
CA ASP A 103 -3.94 -1.79 11.32
C ASP A 103 -3.23 -1.53 12.66
N CYS A 104 -2.29 -2.37 13.04
CA CYS A 104 -1.46 -2.21 14.22
C CYS A 104 -0.72 -0.85 14.23
N THR A 105 -0.18 -0.43 13.09
CA THR A 105 0.54 0.84 12.98
C THR A 105 -0.40 2.03 13.09
N LEU A 106 -1.59 1.96 12.47
CA LEU A 106 -2.60 3.01 12.57
C LEU A 106 -3.12 3.17 14.00
N GLU A 107 -3.40 2.08 14.69
CA GLU A 107 -3.82 2.10 16.10
C GLU A 107 -2.74 2.71 17.00
N ALA A 108 -1.50 2.26 16.86
CA ALA A 108 -0.37 2.82 17.61
C ALA A 108 -0.19 4.33 17.34
N ALA A 109 -0.35 4.78 16.09
CA ALA A 109 -0.28 6.18 15.74
C ALA A 109 -1.40 7.00 16.41
N ARG A 110 -2.63 6.47 16.42
CA ARG A 110 -3.78 7.10 17.09
C ARG A 110 -3.58 7.24 18.60
N GLU A 111 -3.11 6.19 19.24
CA GLU A 111 -2.83 6.17 20.68
C GLU A 111 -1.71 7.14 21.08
N SER A 112 -0.73 7.36 20.20
CA SER A 112 0.39 8.27 20.47
C SER A 112 0.00 9.74 20.56
N GLY A 113 -1.09 10.13 19.91
CA GLY A 113 -1.50 11.54 19.77
C GLY A 113 -0.57 12.37 18.88
N LEU A 114 0.45 11.76 18.25
CA LEU A 114 1.35 12.43 17.31
C LEU A 114 0.61 12.68 15.99
N LEU A 115 0.94 13.80 15.34
CA LEU A 115 0.28 14.22 14.12
C LEU A 115 0.98 13.65 12.87
N TYR A 116 0.22 13.46 11.79
CA TYR A 116 0.80 13.22 10.47
C TYR A 116 1.46 14.49 9.92
N TYR A 117 2.44 14.32 9.04
CA TYR A 117 3.15 15.44 8.40
C TYR A 117 2.27 16.16 7.39
N HIS A 118 1.96 17.41 7.70
CA HIS A 118 1.17 18.28 6.84
C HIS A 118 2.10 19.06 5.87
N ARG A 119 2.06 18.70 4.58
CA ARG A 119 2.97 19.22 3.54
C ARG A 119 2.99 20.75 3.42
N MET A 120 1.84 21.41 3.58
CA MET A 120 1.76 22.87 3.45
C MET A 120 2.22 23.62 4.69
N LYS A 121 2.07 23.02 5.87
CA LYS A 121 2.48 23.61 7.15
C LYS A 121 3.88 23.20 7.54
N HIS A 122 4.45 22.17 6.89
CA HIS A 122 5.74 21.55 7.20
C HIS A 122 5.86 21.12 8.67
N THR A 123 4.76 20.64 9.26
CA THR A 123 4.69 20.19 10.66
C THR A 123 4.04 18.83 10.77
N GLY A 124 4.35 18.09 11.83
CA GLY A 124 3.85 16.74 12.09
C GLY A 124 4.95 15.70 12.01
N TYR A 125 4.66 14.48 12.44
CA TYR A 125 5.63 13.42 12.62
C TYR A 125 5.54 12.34 11.55
N PHE A 126 4.38 11.69 11.40
CA PHE A 126 4.22 10.52 10.52
C PHE A 126 4.15 10.90 9.05
N ARG A 127 4.90 10.20 8.19
CA ARG A 127 4.87 10.40 6.73
C ARG A 127 4.36 9.17 5.99
N HIS A 128 5.07 8.04 6.07
CA HIS A 128 4.76 6.83 5.32
C HIS A 128 5.05 5.58 6.13
N LEU A 129 4.36 4.50 5.77
CA LEU A 129 4.66 3.14 6.19
C LEU A 129 4.97 2.32 4.94
N LEU A 130 6.19 1.83 4.82
CA LEU A 130 6.60 0.91 3.76
C LEU A 130 6.61 -0.51 4.30
N VAL A 131 5.94 -1.43 3.59
CA VAL A 131 5.98 -2.86 3.87
C VAL A 131 6.43 -3.61 2.63
N ARG A 132 7.38 -4.53 2.80
CA ARG A 132 7.85 -5.46 1.77
C ARG A 132 7.78 -6.89 2.30
N LYS A 133 7.37 -7.82 1.45
CA LYS A 133 7.41 -9.25 1.74
C LYS A 133 8.09 -9.99 0.59
N ALA A 134 9.11 -10.76 0.90
CA ALA A 134 9.80 -11.58 -0.08
C ALA A 134 8.94 -12.81 -0.41
N VAL A 135 8.54 -12.97 -1.66
CA VAL A 135 7.61 -14.01 -2.11
C VAL A 135 8.13 -15.45 -1.88
N LYS A 136 9.46 -15.64 -1.89
CA LYS A 136 10.06 -16.97 -1.77
C LYS A 136 10.46 -17.33 -0.34
N THR A 137 10.91 -16.35 0.44
CA THR A 137 11.40 -16.58 1.82
C THR A 137 10.38 -16.16 2.87
N GLU A 138 9.29 -15.49 2.44
CA GLU A 138 8.23 -14.95 3.29
C GLU A 138 8.73 -13.96 4.35
N GLU A 139 9.95 -13.44 4.17
CA GLU A 139 10.54 -12.43 5.04
C GLU A 139 9.89 -11.07 4.83
N ILE A 140 9.55 -10.41 5.94
CA ILE A 140 8.86 -9.12 5.97
C ILE A 140 9.81 -8.04 6.47
N LEU A 141 9.87 -6.93 5.72
CA LEU A 141 10.53 -5.70 6.13
C LEU A 141 9.48 -4.60 6.27
N VAL A 142 9.49 -3.94 7.41
CA VAL A 142 8.64 -2.78 7.70
C VAL A 142 9.53 -1.56 7.91
N ASP A 143 9.20 -0.43 7.28
CA ASP A 143 9.91 0.84 7.44
C ASP A 143 8.91 1.97 7.74
N LEU A 144 9.04 2.59 8.90
CA LEU A 144 8.28 3.78 9.26
C LEU A 144 9.08 5.03 8.89
N VAL A 145 8.52 5.84 8.02
CA VAL A 145 9.12 7.11 7.60
C VAL A 145 8.48 8.26 8.40
N THR A 146 9.31 9.04 9.07
CA THR A 146 8.88 10.18 9.90
C THR A 146 9.70 11.43 9.62
N THR A 147 9.30 12.55 10.20
CA THR A 147 10.15 13.75 10.23
C THR A 147 11.23 13.64 11.29
N THR A 148 12.20 14.56 11.24
CA THR A 148 13.33 14.65 12.18
C THR A 148 13.04 15.53 13.39
N GLU A 149 11.96 16.30 13.37
CA GLU A 149 11.72 17.42 14.31
C GLU A 149 11.18 16.96 15.68
N THR A 150 10.66 15.74 15.78
CA THR A 150 10.05 15.21 17.00
C THR A 150 10.83 14.03 17.52
N ASP A 151 11.24 14.08 18.77
CA ASP A 151 11.74 12.91 19.48
C ASP A 151 10.54 12.08 19.97
N ALA A 152 10.35 10.92 19.38
CA ALA A 152 9.25 10.02 19.68
C ALA A 152 9.74 8.59 20.01
N GLN A 153 10.88 8.48 20.72
CA GLN A 153 11.47 7.17 21.03
C GLN A 153 10.49 6.26 21.79
N ALA A 154 9.75 6.80 22.74
CA ALA A 154 8.75 6.01 23.49
C ALA A 154 7.65 5.41 22.60
N PHE A 155 7.22 6.17 21.58
CA PHE A 155 6.29 5.65 20.56
C PHE A 155 6.94 4.54 19.75
N LEU A 156 8.18 4.73 19.26
CA LEU A 156 8.90 3.74 18.45
C LEU A 156 9.08 2.42 19.21
N ASP A 157 9.47 2.48 20.48
CA ASP A 157 9.65 1.29 21.33
C ASP A 157 8.31 0.54 21.49
N THR A 158 7.22 1.26 21.70
CA THR A 158 5.88 0.66 21.84
C THR A 158 5.41 0.07 20.52
N TRP A 159 5.58 0.78 19.41
CA TRP A 159 5.20 0.33 18.08
C TRP A 159 5.96 -0.93 17.65
N VAL A 160 7.29 -0.95 17.84
CA VAL A 160 8.11 -2.12 17.54
C VAL A 160 7.65 -3.34 18.36
N LYS A 161 7.37 -3.14 19.66
CA LYS A 161 6.86 -4.22 20.50
C LYS A 161 5.53 -4.77 19.98
N LYS A 162 4.56 -3.89 19.66
CA LYS A 162 3.27 -4.29 19.08
C LYS A 162 3.43 -5.06 17.78
N LEU A 163 4.33 -4.61 16.87
CA LEU A 163 4.60 -5.32 15.61
C LEU A 163 5.19 -6.73 15.83
N LEU A 164 6.08 -6.89 16.79
CA LEU A 164 6.70 -8.19 17.10
C LEU A 164 5.73 -9.16 17.78
N GLU A 165 4.65 -8.67 18.38
CA GLU A 165 3.59 -9.48 18.99
C GLU A 165 2.52 -9.93 17.97
N LEU A 166 2.56 -9.44 16.71
CA LEU A 166 1.60 -9.86 15.68
C LEU A 166 1.83 -11.31 15.26
N GLU A 167 0.73 -12.04 15.17
CA GLU A 167 0.70 -13.36 14.53
C GLU A 167 0.65 -13.20 13.01
N LEU A 168 1.80 -13.25 12.36
CA LEU A 168 1.98 -13.13 10.91
C LEU A 168 2.25 -14.50 10.30
N ASP A 169 1.81 -14.69 9.04
CA ASP A 169 2.16 -15.87 8.25
C ASP A 169 3.63 -15.83 7.83
N GLY A 170 4.13 -14.64 7.51
CA GLY A 170 5.53 -14.40 7.18
C GLY A 170 6.40 -14.12 8.41
N LYS A 171 7.70 -14.05 8.19
CA LYS A 171 8.71 -13.82 9.24
C LYS A 171 9.16 -12.36 9.24
N MET A 172 8.98 -11.66 10.35
CA MET A 172 9.55 -10.31 10.53
C MET A 172 11.08 -10.38 10.47
N ALA A 173 11.66 -9.89 9.38
CA ALA A 173 13.11 -9.88 9.17
C ALA A 173 13.75 -8.55 9.53
N GLY A 174 13.01 -7.46 9.51
CA GLY A 174 13.51 -6.15 9.91
C GLY A 174 12.42 -5.12 10.11
N ILE A 175 12.64 -4.24 11.08
CA ILE A 175 11.84 -3.05 11.33
C ILE A 175 12.78 -1.86 11.28
N LEU A 176 12.54 -0.94 10.37
CA LEU A 176 13.36 0.24 10.13
C LEU A 176 12.62 1.50 10.53
N HIS A 177 13.38 2.52 10.87
CA HIS A 177 12.88 3.86 11.06
C HIS A 177 13.69 4.84 10.21
N THR A 178 13.06 5.37 9.18
CA THR A 178 13.66 6.36 8.28
C THR A 178 13.24 7.78 8.68
N LYS A 179 14.22 8.62 8.95
CA LYS A 179 14.01 10.06 9.22
C LYS A 179 14.23 10.85 7.93
N ASN A 180 13.22 11.63 7.51
CA ASN A 180 13.22 12.40 6.25
C ASN A 180 12.67 13.81 6.45
#